data_5d73caf902f8a2658d3c7107d5fd5b04
#
_entry.id   5d73caf902f8a2658d3c7107d5fd5b04
#
_cell.length_a   1.000
_cell.length_b   1.000
_cell.length_c   1.000
_cell.angle_alpha   90.00
_cell.angle_beta   90.00
_cell.angle_gamma   90.00
#
_symmetry.space_group_name_H-M   'P 1'
#
loop_
_entity.id
_entity.type
_entity.pdbx_description
1 polymer ?
#
loop_
_entity_poly.entity_id
_entity_poly.type
_entity_poly.pdbx_seq_one_letter_code
_entity_poly.pdbx_strand_id
1 'polypeptide(L)'
;MKKLMTMLSAVLLLVGCSGNEYEDWQSPQSHDEDDAIVIPGLTASPVGVINFNDITLSDDFDLQAYVLSGVLPDGYVIRTATMEFDEGTVDADAEGMVSSKALCNYFGSVYGVRPVEREAVARVKLVVMINGVATNVDAGTITVKAIPQAPEIESNYYITGTINGWKNSDNTYVVTNDGSDPYENPTFGITISVDKLQGNALEFKLTPESKIGTEDWNSCLAAANEEGKFNYNNVGGNFWVPAAPAEAKYLRLTFNMLDQTWSYEYIAFAPFIYEIGGESGWQESHPLASNGDGTYTGFVYLNGEFKFKPNADNWTDDWEWDGDGKINVNGQGNVPAATGLHRIDVDIVNLTYTLSKIDFVDMIGDATAGGWNNGTVLTWDDAEGCFSVITSIAAQGTVKFRGNGTWDNFDGNWGGTLADLINGSNDNCEPTVRGENVKVRFYAKGNCYATMEEVH
;
A
#
# COMPACT_ATOMS: atom_id res chain seq x y z
N MET A 1 3.14 2.20 -47.22
CA MET A 1 4.36 1.81 -47.93
C MET A 1 5.62 2.65 -47.60
N LYS A 2 5.59 3.56 -46.62
CA LYS A 2 6.78 4.36 -46.18
C LYS A 2 7.46 3.86 -44.89
N LYS A 3 6.93 2.86 -44.21
CA LYS A 3 7.52 2.30 -42.97
C LYS A 3 8.30 0.97 -43.15
N LEU A 4 8.30 0.42 -44.35
CA LEU A 4 9.03 -0.83 -44.66
C LEU A 4 10.44 -0.61 -45.22
N MET A 5 10.76 0.64 -45.60
CA MET A 5 12.04 0.96 -46.25
C MET A 5 13.12 1.42 -45.25
N THR A 6 12.76 1.72 -44.01
CA THR A 6 13.72 2.16 -42.98
C THR A 6 14.30 0.99 -42.15
N MET A 7 13.73 -0.21 -42.26
CA MET A 7 14.28 -1.41 -41.57
C MET A 7 15.28 -2.20 -42.44
N LEU A 8 15.34 -1.95 -43.72
CA LEU A 8 16.24 -2.68 -44.60
C LEU A 8 17.64 -2.03 -44.69
N SER A 9 17.79 -0.78 -44.22
CA SER A 9 19.10 -0.08 -44.23
C SER A 9 19.96 -0.36 -42.99
N ALA A 10 19.38 -0.92 -41.91
CA ALA A 10 20.11 -1.21 -40.67
C ALA A 10 20.75 -2.63 -40.61
N VAL A 11 20.38 -3.50 -41.56
CA VAL A 11 20.90 -4.90 -41.59
C VAL A 11 22.16 -5.07 -42.45
N LEU A 12 22.53 -4.06 -43.26
CA LEU A 12 23.68 -4.15 -44.19
C LEU A 12 25.00 -3.62 -43.63
N LEU A 13 25.05 -3.24 -42.33
CA LEU A 13 26.31 -2.78 -41.70
C LEU A 13 26.92 -3.79 -40.71
N LEU A 14 26.43 -5.04 -40.68
CA LEU A 14 26.94 -6.07 -39.75
C LEU A 14 27.67 -7.23 -40.49
N VAL A 15 28.01 -7.09 -41.75
CA VAL A 15 28.81 -8.10 -42.46
C VAL A 15 30.11 -7.48 -42.95
N GLY A 16 31.10 -7.44 -42.05
CA GLY A 16 32.43 -7.01 -42.42
C GLY A 16 33.34 -6.94 -41.20
N CYS A 17 33.82 -8.10 -40.77
CA CYS A 17 35.12 -8.38 -40.17
C CYS A 17 35.04 -9.74 -39.45
N SER A 18 35.19 -10.80 -40.24
CA SER A 18 35.55 -12.13 -39.72
C SER A 18 37.05 -12.34 -40.01
N GLY A 19 37.87 -11.85 -39.13
CA GLY A 19 39.29 -12.14 -39.09
C GLY A 19 39.68 -12.28 -37.62
N ASN A 20 40.28 -13.41 -37.27
CA ASN A 20 40.78 -13.77 -35.94
C ASN A 20 41.92 -12.85 -35.42
N GLU A 21 42.10 -11.67 -36.02
CA GLU A 21 43.14 -10.71 -35.61
C GLU A 21 42.66 -9.66 -34.61
N TYR A 22 41.38 -9.77 -34.15
CA TYR A 22 40.78 -8.81 -33.19
C TYR A 22 40.27 -9.50 -31.91
N GLU A 23 40.66 -10.74 -31.64
CA GLU A 23 40.26 -11.41 -30.38
C GLU A 23 40.81 -10.67 -29.15
N ASP A 24 41.96 -10.00 -29.25
CA ASP A 24 42.51 -9.17 -28.18
C ASP A 24 41.73 -7.88 -27.90
N TRP A 25 40.84 -7.47 -28.81
CA TRP A 25 40.01 -6.27 -28.66
C TRP A 25 38.60 -6.57 -28.11
N GLN A 26 38.20 -7.84 -28.08
CA GLN A 26 36.90 -8.28 -27.55
C GLN A 26 36.98 -8.71 -26.07
N SER A 27 38.16 -8.97 -25.58
CA SER A 27 38.36 -9.09 -24.14
C SER A 27 38.49 -7.67 -23.59
N PRO A 28 37.58 -7.19 -22.71
CA PRO A 28 37.92 -6.04 -21.88
C PRO A 28 39.27 -6.41 -21.25
N GLN A 29 40.29 -5.62 -21.50
CA GLN A 29 41.53 -5.73 -20.75
C GLN A 29 41.21 -5.34 -19.32
N SER A 30 40.72 -6.28 -18.53
CA SER A 30 40.70 -6.19 -17.09
C SER A 30 42.16 -6.36 -16.63
N HIS A 31 42.94 -5.28 -16.80
CA HIS A 31 44.03 -5.11 -15.88
C HIS A 31 43.36 -4.77 -14.56
N ASP A 32 43.66 -5.54 -13.54
CA ASP A 32 43.36 -5.11 -12.17
C ASP A 32 43.88 -3.66 -12.05
N GLU A 33 43.09 -2.78 -11.48
CA GLU A 33 43.57 -1.41 -11.24
C GLU A 33 44.87 -1.52 -10.44
N ASP A 34 45.88 -0.77 -10.87
CA ASP A 34 47.13 -0.69 -10.12
C ASP A 34 46.83 -0.30 -8.67
N ASP A 35 47.46 -0.99 -7.73
CA ASP A 35 47.30 -0.68 -6.32
C ASP A 35 47.55 0.81 -6.06
N ALA A 36 46.66 1.47 -5.35
CA ALA A 36 46.78 2.89 -5.04
C ALA A 36 48.04 3.12 -4.17
N ILE A 37 48.88 4.03 -4.58
CA ILE A 37 50.05 4.42 -3.79
C ILE A 37 49.66 5.44 -2.70
N VAL A 38 50.48 5.56 -1.67
CA VAL A 38 50.35 6.56 -0.64
C VAL A 38 51.42 7.63 -0.84
N ILE A 39 51.03 8.91 -0.91
CA ILE A 39 51.98 10.04 -0.93
C ILE A 39 52.20 10.45 0.52
N PRO A 40 53.41 10.39 1.09
CA PRO A 40 53.68 10.74 2.48
C PRO A 40 53.25 12.17 2.82
N GLY A 41 52.39 12.26 3.85
CA GLY A 41 51.86 13.54 4.33
C GLY A 41 50.62 14.07 3.60
N LEU A 42 50.20 13.42 2.49
CA LEU A 42 48.91 13.72 1.85
C LEU A 42 47.82 12.91 2.55
N THR A 43 46.88 13.59 3.20
CA THR A 43 45.79 12.94 3.93
C THR A 43 44.48 13.68 3.78
N ALA A 44 43.36 12.98 3.67
CA ALA A 44 42.03 13.54 3.76
C ALA A 44 41.59 13.64 5.23
N SER A 45 40.85 14.67 5.54
CA SER A 45 40.21 14.90 6.85
C SER A 45 38.74 15.30 6.64
N PRO A 46 37.78 14.75 7.41
CA PRO A 46 36.39 15.10 7.25
C PRO A 46 36.15 16.56 7.66
N VAL A 47 35.10 17.16 7.09
CA VAL A 47 34.52 18.39 7.62
C VAL A 47 33.61 18.06 8.82
N GLY A 48 32.98 19.09 9.40
CA GLY A 48 31.95 18.87 10.44
C GLY A 48 30.72 18.12 9.92
N VAL A 49 29.67 18.08 10.73
CA VAL A 49 28.38 17.47 10.35
C VAL A 49 27.77 18.28 9.19
N ILE A 50 27.42 17.57 8.12
CA ILE A 50 26.72 18.12 6.96
C ILE A 50 25.21 17.98 7.20
N ASN A 51 24.50 19.09 7.36
CA ASN A 51 23.04 19.06 7.48
C ASN A 51 22.40 19.42 6.12
N PHE A 52 21.88 18.43 5.41
CA PHE A 52 21.28 18.65 4.10
C PHE A 52 19.97 19.45 4.16
N ASN A 53 19.33 19.59 5.33
CA ASN A 53 18.14 20.45 5.47
C ASN A 53 18.47 21.94 5.42
N ASP A 54 19.74 22.31 5.61
CA ASP A 54 20.21 23.70 5.55
C ASP A 54 20.79 24.07 4.17
N ILE A 55 20.75 23.15 3.20
CA ILE A 55 21.44 23.27 1.91
C ILE A 55 20.42 23.13 0.76
N THR A 56 20.56 23.96 -0.26
CA THR A 56 19.89 23.71 -1.55
C THR A 56 20.71 22.72 -2.34
N LEU A 57 20.14 21.52 -2.60
CA LEU A 57 20.85 20.44 -3.28
C LEU A 57 21.14 20.78 -4.75
N SER A 58 22.37 20.50 -5.20
CA SER A 58 22.84 20.70 -6.58
C SER A 58 23.56 19.48 -7.12
N ASP A 59 23.52 19.31 -8.43
CA ASP A 59 24.30 18.29 -9.15
C ASP A 59 25.77 18.77 -9.38
N ASP A 60 26.07 20.06 -9.16
CA ASP A 60 27.43 20.62 -9.25
C ASP A 60 28.25 20.22 -8.01
N PHE A 61 29.60 20.39 -8.08
CA PHE A 61 30.49 20.24 -6.95
C PHE A 61 30.42 21.50 -6.07
N ASP A 62 29.41 21.54 -5.19
CA ASP A 62 29.00 22.70 -4.40
C ASP A 62 29.20 22.54 -2.89
N LEU A 63 29.54 21.33 -2.43
CA LEU A 63 29.63 20.99 -1.01
C LEU A 63 31.00 20.44 -0.65
N GLN A 64 31.69 21.08 0.32
CA GLN A 64 32.93 20.53 0.89
C GLN A 64 32.62 19.31 1.75
N ALA A 65 33.10 18.13 1.33
CA ALA A 65 32.92 16.88 2.07
C ALA A 65 34.16 16.51 2.91
N TYR A 66 35.35 16.90 2.44
CA TYR A 66 36.62 16.69 3.15
C TYR A 66 37.64 17.75 2.75
N VAL A 67 38.70 17.83 3.49
CA VAL A 67 39.85 18.70 3.21
C VAL A 67 41.11 17.86 3.05
N LEU A 68 41.88 18.10 2.01
CA LEU A 68 43.20 17.49 1.84
C LEU A 68 44.25 18.31 2.59
N SER A 69 45.10 17.61 3.33
CA SER A 69 46.29 18.16 3.99
C SER A 69 47.55 17.60 3.36
N GLY A 70 48.61 18.37 3.34
CA GLY A 70 49.90 17.97 2.77
C GLY A 70 50.27 18.76 1.54
N VAL A 71 51.52 18.60 1.09
CA VAL A 71 52.06 19.30 -0.09
C VAL A 71 52.37 18.24 -1.14
N LEU A 72 51.79 18.41 -2.31
CA LEU A 72 52.13 17.55 -3.46
C LEU A 72 53.56 17.92 -3.94
N PRO A 73 54.39 16.92 -4.30
CA PRO A 73 55.68 17.18 -4.94
C PRO A 73 55.52 17.93 -6.27
N ASP A 74 56.58 18.66 -6.66
CA ASP A 74 56.59 19.35 -7.93
C ASP A 74 56.27 18.43 -9.12
N GLY A 75 55.36 18.88 -9.99
CA GLY A 75 54.90 18.12 -11.14
C GLY A 75 53.75 17.13 -10.87
N TYR A 76 53.25 17.07 -9.64
CA TYR A 76 52.07 16.25 -9.30
C TYR A 76 50.82 17.13 -9.36
N VAL A 77 49.77 16.65 -10.03
CA VAL A 77 48.49 17.37 -10.19
C VAL A 77 47.32 16.42 -9.97
N ILE A 78 46.46 16.67 -9.01
CA ILE A 78 45.21 15.96 -8.82
C ILE A 78 44.30 16.24 -10.02
N ARG A 79 43.69 15.24 -10.61
CA ARG A 79 42.76 15.37 -11.71
C ARG A 79 41.32 15.09 -11.29
N THR A 80 41.11 14.02 -10.56
CA THR A 80 39.80 13.64 -10.03
C THR A 80 40.00 13.07 -8.64
N ALA A 81 38.93 13.05 -7.89
CA ALA A 81 38.83 12.38 -6.61
C ALA A 81 37.52 11.63 -6.50
N THR A 82 37.50 10.59 -5.67
CA THR A 82 36.32 9.77 -5.43
C THR A 82 36.30 9.36 -3.97
N MET A 83 35.14 9.47 -3.34
CA MET A 83 34.85 8.92 -2.02
C MET A 83 34.23 7.54 -2.22
N GLU A 84 34.93 6.47 -1.84
CA GLU A 84 34.44 5.11 -1.88
C GLU A 84 33.88 4.72 -0.53
N PHE A 85 32.61 4.42 -0.49
CA PHE A 85 31.87 3.90 0.64
C PHE A 85 31.64 2.38 0.46
N ASP A 86 31.18 1.69 1.50
CA ASP A 86 30.87 0.27 1.42
C ASP A 86 29.79 -0.07 0.37
N GLU A 87 28.82 0.85 0.16
CA GLU A 87 27.67 0.62 -0.73
C GLU A 87 27.62 1.63 -1.90
N GLY A 88 28.75 2.17 -2.33
CA GLY A 88 28.79 3.04 -3.50
C GLY A 88 29.90 4.08 -3.48
N THR A 89 29.89 4.96 -4.48
CA THR A 89 30.89 5.99 -4.66
C THR A 89 30.25 7.36 -4.84
N VAL A 90 30.94 8.41 -4.40
CA VAL A 90 30.59 9.81 -4.70
C VAL A 90 31.81 10.48 -5.28
N ASP A 91 31.65 11.08 -6.47
CA ASP A 91 32.72 11.81 -7.14
C ASP A 91 33.01 13.12 -6.39
N ALA A 92 34.29 13.50 -6.37
CA ALA A 92 34.77 14.72 -5.80
C ALA A 92 35.75 15.42 -6.74
N ASP A 93 35.96 16.74 -6.55
CA ASP A 93 37.03 17.48 -7.21
C ASP A 93 38.36 17.41 -6.44
N ALA A 94 39.35 18.09 -6.97
CA ALA A 94 40.70 18.16 -6.39
C ALA A 94 40.75 18.86 -5.00
N GLU A 95 39.77 19.66 -4.68
CA GLU A 95 39.63 20.41 -3.45
C GLU A 95 38.78 19.69 -2.40
N GLY A 96 38.15 18.54 -2.76
CA GLY A 96 37.25 17.75 -1.90
C GLY A 96 35.83 18.25 -1.89
N MET A 97 35.44 19.00 -2.94
CA MET A 97 34.05 19.36 -3.19
C MET A 97 33.32 18.22 -3.85
N VAL A 98 32.07 17.96 -3.48
CA VAL A 98 31.18 16.96 -4.02
C VAL A 98 29.86 17.58 -4.45
N SER A 99 29.07 16.87 -5.26
CA SER A 99 27.66 17.23 -5.46
C SER A 99 26.90 17.01 -4.15
N SER A 100 26.30 18.08 -3.61
CA SER A 100 25.47 17.99 -2.40
C SER A 100 24.31 17.00 -2.58
N LYS A 101 23.73 16.95 -3.78
CA LYS A 101 22.65 16.03 -4.13
C LYS A 101 23.14 14.57 -4.20
N ALA A 102 24.31 14.32 -4.79
CA ALA A 102 24.85 12.94 -4.87
C ALA A 102 25.15 12.39 -3.47
N LEU A 103 25.78 13.19 -2.60
CA LEU A 103 26.09 12.79 -1.24
C LEU A 103 24.82 12.63 -0.38
N CYS A 104 23.83 13.51 -0.51
CA CYS A 104 22.52 13.38 0.15
C CYS A 104 21.80 12.10 -0.28
N ASN A 105 21.76 11.81 -1.59
CA ASN A 105 21.15 10.60 -2.13
C ASN A 105 21.84 9.33 -1.62
N TYR A 106 23.18 9.32 -1.50
CA TYR A 106 23.90 8.20 -0.91
C TYR A 106 23.41 7.93 0.53
N PHE A 107 23.40 8.97 1.39
CA PHE A 107 22.92 8.80 2.77
C PHE A 107 21.45 8.39 2.83
N GLY A 108 20.59 8.95 1.99
CA GLY A 108 19.17 8.62 1.93
C GLY A 108 18.92 7.16 1.51
N SER A 109 19.69 6.64 0.53
CA SER A 109 19.54 5.29 0.04
C SER A 109 20.03 4.21 1.02
N VAL A 110 21.12 4.51 1.77
CA VAL A 110 21.74 3.53 2.69
C VAL A 110 21.12 3.58 4.09
N TYR A 111 20.81 4.77 4.60
CA TYR A 111 20.38 4.97 5.99
C TYR A 111 18.94 5.43 6.14
N GLY A 112 18.22 5.64 5.03
CA GLY A 112 16.89 6.24 5.00
C GLY A 112 16.93 7.77 5.16
N VAL A 113 15.78 8.40 4.91
CA VAL A 113 15.66 9.87 4.84
C VAL A 113 15.34 10.56 6.17
N ARG A 114 15.22 9.81 7.29
CA ARG A 114 14.96 10.43 8.60
C ARG A 114 16.05 11.48 8.92
N PRO A 115 15.69 12.72 9.32
CA PRO A 115 16.63 13.81 9.53
C PRO A 115 17.37 13.67 10.88
N VAL A 116 18.14 12.61 11.04
CA VAL A 116 19.03 12.37 12.20
C VAL A 116 20.45 12.13 11.70
N GLU A 117 21.45 12.47 12.54
CA GLU A 117 22.86 12.28 12.19
C GLU A 117 23.17 10.83 11.87
N ARG A 118 23.82 10.60 10.74
CA ARG A 118 24.33 9.33 10.25
C ARG A 118 25.82 9.45 10.02
N GLU A 119 26.53 8.35 10.19
CA GLU A 119 27.97 8.24 9.97
C GLU A 119 28.24 7.23 8.87
N ALA A 120 29.07 7.59 7.88
CA ALA A 120 29.53 6.70 6.83
C ALA A 120 31.04 6.77 6.71
N VAL A 121 31.68 5.62 6.58
CA VAL A 121 33.13 5.54 6.37
C VAL A 121 33.40 5.56 4.88
N ALA A 122 34.26 6.50 4.44
CA ALA A 122 34.67 6.64 3.05
C ALA A 122 36.19 6.57 2.92
N ARG A 123 36.67 5.83 1.95
CA ARG A 123 38.06 5.87 1.49
C ARG A 123 38.18 6.93 0.40
N VAL A 124 39.11 7.89 0.57
CA VAL A 124 39.34 8.93 -0.43
C VAL A 124 40.41 8.51 -1.39
N LYS A 125 40.04 8.26 -2.65
CA LYS A 125 40.93 7.94 -3.75
C LYS A 125 41.09 9.14 -4.67
N LEU A 126 42.32 9.39 -5.09
CA LEU A 126 42.68 10.46 -5.99
C LEU A 126 43.31 9.89 -7.25
N VAL A 127 43.03 10.46 -8.41
CA VAL A 127 43.82 10.26 -9.61
C VAL A 127 44.78 11.43 -9.76
N VAL A 128 46.05 11.17 -9.56
CA VAL A 128 47.15 12.15 -9.63
C VAL A 128 48.00 11.95 -10.86
N MET A 129 48.18 12.97 -11.65
CA MET A 129 49.18 12.99 -12.72
C MET A 129 50.56 13.15 -12.10
N ILE A 130 51.39 12.09 -12.25
CA ILE A 130 52.76 12.06 -11.78
C ILE A 130 53.65 11.99 -13.01
N ASN A 131 54.35 13.06 -13.33
CA ASN A 131 55.23 13.14 -14.52
C ASN A 131 54.53 12.73 -15.84
N GLY A 132 53.24 13.07 -15.95
CA GLY A 132 52.42 12.75 -17.13
C GLY A 132 51.75 11.37 -17.13
N VAL A 133 51.90 10.59 -16.06
CA VAL A 133 51.24 9.28 -15.87
C VAL A 133 50.12 9.43 -14.83
N ALA A 134 48.90 8.96 -15.17
CA ALA A 134 47.80 8.92 -14.20
C ALA A 134 48.07 7.80 -13.19
N THR A 135 48.02 8.10 -11.92
CA THR A 135 48.35 7.20 -10.82
C THR A 135 47.28 7.27 -9.76
N ASN A 136 46.78 6.12 -9.30
CA ASN A 136 45.84 6.04 -8.19
C ASN A 136 46.55 6.29 -6.88
N VAL A 137 46.03 7.19 -6.06
CA VAL A 137 46.60 7.62 -4.77
C VAL A 137 45.52 7.46 -3.68
N ASP A 138 45.88 6.78 -2.61
CA ASP A 138 45.04 6.66 -1.41
C ASP A 138 45.35 7.84 -0.47
N ALA A 139 44.38 8.71 -0.24
CA ALA A 139 44.47 9.81 0.70
C ALA A 139 43.95 9.48 2.11
N GLY A 140 43.63 8.19 2.34
CA GLY A 140 43.18 7.67 3.64
C GLY A 140 41.67 7.52 3.75
N THR A 141 41.25 7.09 4.95
CA THR A 141 39.85 6.84 5.28
C THR A 141 39.35 7.91 6.22
N ILE A 142 38.14 8.42 5.95
CA ILE A 142 37.46 9.43 6.75
C ILE A 142 36.09 8.95 7.20
N THR A 143 35.54 9.50 8.28
CA THR A 143 34.16 9.32 8.67
C THR A 143 33.38 10.58 8.31
N VAL A 144 32.45 10.44 7.38
CA VAL A 144 31.52 11.52 6.98
C VAL A 144 30.30 11.45 7.87
N LYS A 145 29.94 12.60 8.48
CA LYS A 145 28.72 12.74 9.29
C LYS A 145 27.74 13.61 8.55
N ALA A 146 26.52 13.11 8.36
CA ALA A 146 25.48 13.84 7.65
C ALA A 146 24.08 13.62 8.25
N ILE A 147 23.21 14.62 8.07
CA ILE A 147 21.80 14.57 8.37
C ILE A 147 21.05 14.64 7.03
N PRO A 148 20.34 13.55 6.62
CA PRO A 148 19.58 13.52 5.36
C PRO A 148 18.54 14.63 5.27
N GLN A 149 18.20 15.04 4.05
CA GLN A 149 17.16 16.04 3.81
C GLN A 149 15.78 15.37 3.82
N ALA A 150 14.96 15.74 4.80
CA ALA A 150 13.54 15.40 4.85
C ALA A 150 12.82 16.38 5.79
N PRO A 151 11.52 16.61 5.62
CA PRO A 151 10.74 17.34 6.59
C PRO A 151 10.71 16.59 7.93
N GLU A 152 10.59 17.32 9.03
CA GLU A 152 10.27 16.73 10.33
C GLU A 152 8.80 16.27 10.31
N ILE A 153 8.55 14.96 10.48
CA ILE A 153 7.22 14.38 10.47
C ILE A 153 6.85 13.95 11.87
N GLU A 154 5.74 14.49 12.38
CA GLU A 154 5.17 14.11 13.68
C GLU A 154 4.25 12.89 13.57
N SER A 155 3.95 12.26 14.70
CA SER A 155 3.09 11.06 14.73
C SER A 155 1.63 11.38 14.37
N ASN A 156 1.17 12.58 14.69
CA ASN A 156 -0.20 13.01 14.45
C ASN A 156 -0.25 14.46 13.96
N TYR A 157 -1.29 14.72 13.18
CA TYR A 157 -1.69 16.07 12.78
C TYR A 157 -3.19 16.24 13.05
N TYR A 158 -3.65 17.46 13.22
CA TYR A 158 -5.03 17.75 13.55
C TYR A 158 -5.63 18.73 12.56
N ILE A 159 -6.87 18.46 12.12
CA ILE A 159 -7.60 19.39 11.27
C ILE A 159 -8.00 20.60 12.11
N THR A 160 -7.53 21.78 11.70
CA THR A 160 -7.99 23.06 12.22
C THR A 160 -8.64 23.83 11.08
N GLY A 161 -9.96 23.99 11.11
CA GLY A 161 -10.70 24.53 9.98
C GLY A 161 -12.17 24.83 10.26
N THR A 162 -12.94 24.95 9.21
CA THR A 162 -14.37 25.25 9.28
C THR A 162 -15.16 24.25 10.11
N ILE A 163 -14.75 22.96 10.11
CA ILE A 163 -15.42 21.88 10.83
C ILE A 163 -15.39 22.05 12.35
N ASN A 164 -14.38 22.72 12.89
CA ASN A 164 -14.23 22.95 14.34
C ASN A 164 -14.15 24.46 14.69
N GLY A 165 -14.58 25.33 13.76
CA GLY A 165 -14.57 26.79 13.96
C GLY A 165 -13.17 27.37 14.11
N TRP A 166 -12.16 26.78 13.47
CA TRP A 166 -10.75 27.20 13.49
C TRP A 166 -10.12 27.18 14.89
N LYS A 167 -10.57 26.25 15.76
CA LYS A 167 -9.98 26.08 17.09
C LYS A 167 -8.72 25.21 17.01
N ASN A 168 -7.58 25.83 17.16
CA ASN A 168 -6.27 25.15 17.17
C ASN A 168 -6.11 24.19 18.38
N SER A 169 -6.91 24.34 19.44
CA SER A 169 -6.87 23.46 20.61
C SER A 169 -7.81 22.23 20.50
N ASP A 170 -8.52 22.08 19.38
CA ASP A 170 -9.44 20.95 19.17
C ASP A 170 -8.67 19.78 18.56
N ASN A 171 -8.61 18.67 19.27
CA ASN A 171 -7.95 17.43 18.87
C ASN A 171 -8.93 16.32 18.42
N THR A 172 -10.14 16.69 18.02
CA THR A 172 -11.18 15.72 17.62
C THR A 172 -10.84 15.04 16.28
N TYR A 173 -10.28 15.78 15.32
CA TYR A 173 -10.05 15.31 13.96
C TYR A 173 -8.56 15.04 13.75
N VAL A 174 -8.14 13.81 14.07
CA VAL A 174 -6.75 13.37 14.01
C VAL A 174 -6.43 12.78 12.62
N VAL A 175 -5.39 13.28 11.99
CA VAL A 175 -4.79 12.72 10.78
C VAL A 175 -3.55 11.96 11.21
N THR A 176 -3.54 10.67 11.02
CA THR A 176 -2.49 9.76 11.51
C THR A 176 -2.15 8.70 10.47
N ASN A 177 -1.00 8.04 10.60
CA ASN A 177 -0.69 6.85 9.83
C ASN A 177 -1.15 5.57 10.56
N ASP A 178 -0.73 4.41 10.11
CA ASP A 178 -1.07 3.11 10.69
C ASP A 178 -0.27 2.73 11.95
N GLY A 179 0.51 3.66 12.49
CA GLY A 179 1.39 3.47 13.66
C GLY A 179 2.80 3.00 13.31
N SER A 180 3.11 2.82 12.01
CA SER A 180 4.47 2.55 11.55
C SER A 180 5.35 3.81 11.57
N ASP A 181 6.64 3.62 11.32
CA ASP A 181 7.57 4.75 11.16
C ASP A 181 7.13 5.65 9.99
N PRO A 182 6.87 6.96 10.21
CA PRO A 182 6.40 7.85 9.17
C PRO A 182 7.42 8.11 8.03
N TYR A 183 8.66 7.73 8.20
CA TYR A 183 9.67 7.78 7.12
C TYR A 183 9.72 6.48 6.31
N GLU A 184 9.13 5.38 6.79
CA GLU A 184 8.92 4.14 6.05
C GLU A 184 7.54 4.10 5.40
N ASN A 185 6.50 4.52 6.15
CA ASN A 185 5.14 4.71 5.64
C ASN A 185 4.65 6.14 5.87
N PRO A 186 4.89 7.06 4.91
CA PRO A 186 4.56 8.47 5.05
C PRO A 186 3.08 8.79 4.81
N THR A 187 2.23 7.78 4.62
CA THR A 187 0.81 7.97 4.33
C THR A 187 0.01 8.19 5.60
N PHE A 188 -0.59 9.36 5.71
CA PHE A 188 -1.46 9.77 6.79
C PHE A 188 -2.88 9.98 6.27
N GLY A 189 -3.89 9.71 7.10
CA GLY A 189 -5.27 9.89 6.68
C GLY A 189 -6.25 10.08 7.80
N ILE A 190 -7.47 10.50 7.42
CA ILE A 190 -8.63 10.56 8.28
C ILE A 190 -9.89 10.33 7.44
N THR A 191 -10.88 9.65 8.02
CA THR A 191 -12.22 9.53 7.45
C THR A 191 -13.24 10.26 8.33
N ILE A 192 -14.01 11.15 7.74
CA ILE A 192 -14.96 12.04 8.43
C ILE A 192 -16.36 11.78 7.89
N SER A 193 -17.37 11.54 8.76
CA SER A 193 -18.76 11.50 8.32
C SER A 193 -19.18 12.85 7.74
N VAL A 194 -19.83 12.87 6.57
CA VAL A 194 -20.29 14.10 5.91
C VAL A 194 -21.28 14.89 6.73
N ASP A 195 -21.99 14.26 7.66
CA ASP A 195 -22.91 14.96 8.59
C ASP A 195 -22.17 16.00 9.45
N LYS A 196 -20.87 15.79 9.70
CA LYS A 196 -20.02 16.75 10.44
C LYS A 196 -19.74 18.00 9.63
N LEU A 197 -19.82 17.94 8.30
CA LEU A 197 -19.64 19.09 7.41
C LEU A 197 -20.89 19.96 7.28
N GLN A 198 -22.06 19.48 7.74
CA GLN A 198 -23.35 20.21 7.73
C GLN A 198 -23.71 20.78 6.34
N GLY A 199 -23.36 20.08 5.26
CA GLY A 199 -23.60 20.50 3.89
C GLY A 199 -22.65 21.60 3.36
N ASN A 200 -21.62 21.97 4.11
CA ASN A 200 -20.65 22.99 3.72
C ASN A 200 -19.37 22.38 3.13
N ALA A 201 -18.64 23.19 2.38
CA ALA A 201 -17.25 22.90 2.01
C ALA A 201 -16.35 22.87 3.27
N LEU A 202 -15.30 22.06 3.21
CA LEU A 202 -14.30 22.00 4.28
C LEU A 202 -13.07 22.83 3.88
N GLU A 203 -12.80 23.89 4.64
CA GLU A 203 -11.53 24.63 4.59
C GLU A 203 -10.74 24.33 5.86
N PHE A 204 -9.45 24.04 5.73
CA PHE A 204 -8.64 23.68 6.89
C PHE A 204 -7.13 23.85 6.65
N LYS A 205 -6.40 23.75 7.74
CA LYS A 205 -4.96 23.48 7.81
C LYS A 205 -4.72 22.23 8.64
N LEU A 206 -3.56 21.62 8.53
CA LEU A 206 -3.11 20.58 9.44
C LEU A 206 -2.19 21.19 10.51
N THR A 207 -2.59 21.07 11.76
CA THR A 207 -1.79 21.50 12.91
C THR A 207 -0.98 20.33 13.41
N PRO A 208 0.36 20.41 13.49
CA PRO A 208 1.19 19.38 14.08
C PRO A 208 0.84 19.13 15.55
N GLU A 209 0.99 17.90 16.03
CA GLU A 209 0.64 17.52 17.42
C GLU A 209 1.33 18.39 18.47
N SER A 210 2.61 18.68 18.29
CA SER A 210 3.40 19.54 19.19
C SER A 210 2.89 20.98 19.27
N LYS A 211 2.01 21.38 18.33
CA LYS A 211 1.50 22.77 18.21
C LYS A 211 0.01 22.92 18.57
N ILE A 212 -0.64 21.86 18.95
CA ILE A 212 -2.03 21.90 19.42
C ILE A 212 -2.14 22.81 20.64
N GLY A 213 -3.08 23.77 20.61
CA GLY A 213 -3.33 24.70 21.70
C GLY A 213 -2.31 25.81 21.88
N THR A 214 -1.31 25.90 21.01
CA THR A 214 -0.26 26.97 21.08
C THR A 214 -0.62 28.21 20.26
N GLU A 215 -1.64 28.15 19.39
CA GLU A 215 -1.98 29.17 18.40
C GLU A 215 -0.83 29.52 17.43
N ASP A 216 0.14 28.59 17.27
CA ASP A 216 1.23 28.71 16.32
C ASP A 216 0.78 28.27 14.92
N TRP A 217 0.25 29.22 14.16
CA TRP A 217 -0.18 29.00 12.79
C TRP A 217 0.98 28.83 11.81
N ASN A 218 2.19 29.30 12.15
CA ASN A 218 3.32 29.23 11.25
C ASN A 218 3.85 27.81 11.05
N SER A 219 3.58 26.93 12.00
CA SER A 219 4.00 25.52 11.91
C SER A 219 2.96 24.62 11.22
N CYS A 220 1.78 25.14 10.85
CA CYS A 220 0.76 24.35 10.18
C CYS A 220 1.19 23.94 8.76
N LEU A 221 0.67 22.81 8.28
CA LEU A 221 0.75 22.44 6.89
C LEU A 221 -0.34 23.18 6.12
N ALA A 222 -0.01 23.66 4.91
CA ALA A 222 -0.86 24.50 4.08
C ALA A 222 -0.89 23.99 2.64
N ALA A 223 -2.03 24.09 1.96
CA ALA A 223 -2.14 23.73 0.54
C ALA A 223 -1.18 24.60 -0.31
N ALA A 224 -0.40 23.98 -1.17
CA ALA A 224 0.43 24.67 -2.16
C ALA A 224 -0.42 25.29 -3.29
N ASN A 225 0.21 26.09 -4.15
CA ASN A 225 -0.46 26.60 -5.35
C ASN A 225 -0.66 25.52 -6.42
N GLU A 226 0.10 24.45 -6.37
CA GLU A 226 -0.05 23.27 -7.23
C GLU A 226 -1.11 22.35 -6.64
N GLU A 227 -2.04 21.89 -7.49
CA GLU A 227 -3.12 21.01 -7.08
C GLU A 227 -2.57 19.67 -6.54
N GLY A 228 -3.14 19.19 -5.45
CA GLY A 228 -2.72 17.95 -4.80
C GLY A 228 -1.38 18.03 -4.07
N LYS A 229 -0.80 19.24 -3.94
CA LYS A 229 0.44 19.47 -3.17
C LYS A 229 0.19 20.31 -1.91
N PHE A 230 1.08 20.15 -0.93
CA PHE A 230 1.09 20.99 0.25
C PHE A 230 2.52 21.39 0.66
N ASN A 231 2.63 22.35 1.54
CA ASN A 231 3.90 22.81 2.12
C ASN A 231 3.83 22.77 3.65
N TYR A 232 4.98 22.54 4.25
CA TYR A 232 5.19 22.76 5.68
C TYR A 232 5.28 24.27 5.99
N ASN A 233 5.25 24.61 7.30
CA ASN A 233 5.47 25.94 7.81
C ASN A 233 4.53 27.02 7.22
N ASN A 234 3.27 26.65 7.01
CA ASN A 234 2.19 27.53 6.58
C ASN A 234 2.47 28.31 5.26
N VAL A 235 3.30 27.76 4.40
CA VAL A 235 3.61 28.37 3.08
C VAL A 235 2.52 27.95 2.09
N GLY A 236 1.47 28.76 1.96
CA GLY A 236 0.36 28.51 1.05
C GLY A 236 -1.01 28.90 1.60
N GLY A 237 -2.06 28.38 0.94
CA GLY A 237 -3.45 28.60 1.28
C GLY A 237 -4.01 27.59 2.29
N ASN A 238 -5.31 27.64 2.46
CA ASN A 238 -6.04 26.55 3.15
C ASN A 238 -6.21 25.37 2.21
N PHE A 239 -6.21 24.16 2.76
CA PHE A 239 -6.77 23.01 2.05
C PHE A 239 -8.25 23.29 1.83
N TRP A 240 -8.77 22.90 0.68
CA TRP A 240 -10.17 23.11 0.35
C TRP A 240 -10.78 21.87 -0.28
N VAL A 241 -11.92 21.44 0.25
CA VAL A 241 -12.72 20.32 -0.24
C VAL A 241 -14.14 20.84 -0.50
N PRO A 242 -14.73 20.64 -1.68
CA PRO A 242 -16.08 21.10 -1.99
C PRO A 242 -17.10 20.45 -1.07
N ALA A 243 -18.32 20.99 -1.04
CA ALA A 243 -19.44 20.38 -0.32
C ALA A 243 -19.72 18.96 -0.85
N ALA A 244 -20.11 18.06 0.07
CA ALA A 244 -20.34 16.66 -0.26
C ALA A 244 -21.49 16.47 -1.27
N PRO A 245 -21.35 15.56 -2.25
CA PRO A 245 -22.46 15.07 -3.06
C PRO A 245 -23.56 14.46 -2.18
N ALA A 246 -24.81 14.47 -2.66
CA ALA A 246 -25.97 14.03 -1.87
C ALA A 246 -25.89 12.55 -1.45
N GLU A 247 -25.26 11.70 -2.26
CA GLU A 247 -25.07 10.27 -2.01
C GLU A 247 -23.92 9.97 -1.06
N ALA A 248 -22.99 10.91 -0.87
CA ALA A 248 -21.81 10.71 -0.04
C ALA A 248 -22.18 10.50 1.44
N LYS A 249 -21.47 9.60 2.10
CA LYS A 249 -21.60 9.30 3.53
C LYS A 249 -20.36 9.68 4.31
N TYR A 250 -19.18 9.54 3.71
CA TYR A 250 -17.90 9.91 4.32
C TYR A 250 -17.02 10.70 3.34
N LEU A 251 -16.15 11.51 3.92
CA LEU A 251 -15.01 12.16 3.28
C LEU A 251 -13.74 11.51 3.81
N ARG A 252 -12.93 10.97 2.92
CA ARG A 252 -11.56 10.51 3.23
C ARG A 252 -10.56 11.55 2.76
N LEU A 253 -9.63 11.90 3.63
CA LEU A 253 -8.47 12.74 3.32
C LEU A 253 -7.22 11.87 3.45
N THR A 254 -6.31 11.99 2.49
CA THR A 254 -5.04 11.25 2.47
C THR A 254 -3.89 12.21 2.20
N PHE A 255 -2.79 12.06 2.93
CA PHE A 255 -1.59 12.88 2.84
C PHE A 255 -0.36 11.99 2.76
N ASN A 256 0.56 12.25 1.83
CA ASN A 256 1.90 11.68 1.86
C ASN A 256 2.85 12.77 2.37
N MET A 257 3.39 12.57 3.57
CA MET A 257 4.17 13.58 4.26
C MET A 257 5.56 13.80 3.65
N LEU A 258 6.17 12.78 3.04
CA LEU A 258 7.46 12.93 2.36
C LEU A 258 7.33 13.56 0.97
N ASP A 259 6.36 13.10 0.17
CA ASP A 259 6.13 13.62 -1.18
C ASP A 259 5.38 14.96 -1.18
N GLN A 260 4.90 15.37 -0.01
CA GLN A 260 4.09 16.57 0.20
C GLN A 260 2.86 16.60 -0.75
N THR A 261 2.17 15.46 -0.87
CA THR A 261 0.96 15.32 -1.66
C THR A 261 -0.25 15.07 -0.80
N TRP A 262 -1.42 15.49 -1.26
CA TRP A 262 -2.68 15.21 -0.61
C TRP A 262 -3.79 14.97 -1.61
N SER A 263 -4.79 14.25 -1.19
CA SER A 263 -6.01 14.00 -1.95
C SER A 263 -7.22 13.86 -1.03
N TYR A 264 -8.40 13.91 -1.63
CA TYR A 264 -9.64 13.60 -0.95
C TYR A 264 -10.54 12.76 -1.84
N GLU A 265 -11.40 11.98 -1.22
CA GLU A 265 -12.48 11.25 -1.89
C GLU A 265 -13.76 11.28 -1.07
N TYR A 266 -14.91 11.35 -1.75
CA TYR A 266 -16.21 11.13 -1.14
C TYR A 266 -16.64 9.68 -1.33
N ILE A 267 -16.99 9.01 -0.23
CA ILE A 267 -17.39 7.61 -0.21
C ILE A 267 -18.91 7.54 -0.15
N ALA A 268 -19.52 6.96 -1.18
CA ALA A 268 -20.91 6.57 -1.23
C ALA A 268 -21.03 5.04 -1.10
N PHE A 269 -22.13 4.54 -0.53
CA PHE A 269 -22.32 3.11 -0.35
C PHE A 269 -23.19 2.52 -1.45
N ALA A 270 -22.59 1.60 -2.24
CA ALA A 270 -23.34 0.74 -3.14
C ALA A 270 -24.17 -0.28 -2.32
N PRO A 271 -25.28 -0.82 -2.86
CA PRO A 271 -26.04 -1.86 -2.16
C PRO A 271 -25.25 -3.17 -1.99
N PHE A 272 -24.27 -3.40 -2.84
CA PHE A 272 -23.38 -4.56 -2.79
C PHE A 272 -21.95 -4.16 -3.15
N ILE A 273 -20.99 -4.86 -2.56
CA ILE A 273 -19.64 -5.10 -3.09
C ILE A 273 -19.51 -6.59 -3.35
N TYR A 274 -18.41 -7.05 -3.94
CA TYR A 274 -18.31 -8.44 -4.39
C TYR A 274 -17.00 -9.07 -3.93
N GLU A 275 -17.11 -10.28 -3.45
CA GLU A 275 -15.99 -11.22 -3.33
C GLU A 275 -15.83 -11.99 -4.65
N ILE A 276 -14.61 -12.32 -5.04
CA ILE A 276 -14.27 -13.20 -6.16
C ILE A 276 -12.95 -13.92 -5.88
N GLY A 277 -12.90 -15.22 -6.12
CA GLY A 277 -11.69 -15.96 -5.82
C GLY A 277 -11.59 -17.35 -6.43
N GLY A 278 -10.72 -18.16 -5.83
CA GLY A 278 -10.38 -19.50 -6.29
C GLY A 278 -11.53 -20.49 -6.28
N GLU A 279 -12.54 -20.30 -5.41
CA GLU A 279 -13.72 -21.16 -5.31
C GLU A 279 -14.56 -21.16 -6.60
N SER A 280 -14.58 -20.06 -7.32
CA SER A 280 -15.25 -19.90 -8.62
C SER A 280 -14.28 -19.96 -9.81
N GLY A 281 -12.98 -20.20 -9.56
CA GLY A 281 -11.94 -20.06 -10.57
C GLY A 281 -11.86 -18.64 -11.12
N TRP A 282 -12.16 -17.63 -10.31
CA TRP A 282 -12.19 -16.21 -10.68
C TRP A 282 -13.24 -15.84 -11.74
N GLN A 283 -14.35 -16.60 -11.83
CA GLN A 283 -15.37 -16.41 -12.86
C GLN A 283 -16.69 -15.85 -12.30
N GLU A 284 -17.02 -16.12 -11.05
CA GLU A 284 -18.26 -15.70 -10.42
C GLU A 284 -17.98 -14.75 -9.26
N SER A 285 -18.67 -13.61 -9.25
CA SER A 285 -18.59 -12.62 -8.18
C SER A 285 -19.71 -12.84 -7.18
N HIS A 286 -19.37 -12.96 -5.90
CA HIS A 286 -20.30 -13.21 -4.81
C HIS A 286 -20.68 -11.91 -4.11
N PRO A 287 -21.96 -11.47 -4.11
CA PRO A 287 -22.35 -10.19 -3.54
C PRO A 287 -22.28 -10.22 -2.01
N LEU A 288 -21.69 -9.19 -1.43
CA LEU A 288 -21.73 -8.87 -0.01
C LEU A 288 -22.68 -7.69 0.17
N ALA A 289 -23.72 -7.84 0.97
CA ALA A 289 -24.77 -6.83 1.13
C ALA A 289 -24.32 -5.69 2.07
N SER A 290 -24.68 -4.46 1.72
CA SER A 290 -24.41 -3.27 2.53
C SER A 290 -25.22 -3.27 3.82
N ASN A 291 -24.56 -2.96 4.94
CA ASN A 291 -25.21 -2.67 6.23
C ASN A 291 -25.62 -1.19 6.36
N GLY A 292 -25.33 -0.34 5.35
CA GLY A 292 -25.70 1.06 5.29
C GLY A 292 -24.74 2.04 5.97
N ASP A 293 -23.64 1.54 6.52
CA ASP A 293 -22.64 2.31 7.25
C ASP A 293 -21.22 2.21 6.64
N GLY A 294 -21.11 1.60 5.46
CA GLY A 294 -19.84 1.33 4.78
C GLY A 294 -19.28 -0.04 5.08
N THR A 295 -19.97 -0.81 5.93
CA THR A 295 -19.67 -2.23 6.09
C THR A 295 -20.57 -3.09 5.22
N TYR A 296 -20.04 -4.25 4.82
CA TYR A 296 -20.71 -5.22 3.96
C TYR A 296 -20.55 -6.60 4.54
N THR A 297 -21.61 -7.40 4.44
CA THR A 297 -21.61 -8.77 4.97
C THR A 297 -22.12 -9.75 3.93
N GLY A 298 -21.49 -10.93 3.84
CA GLY A 298 -21.97 -12.06 3.05
C GLY A 298 -21.43 -13.39 3.58
N PHE A 299 -21.94 -14.48 3.03
CA PHE A 299 -21.51 -15.83 3.38
C PHE A 299 -21.04 -16.55 2.13
N VAL A 300 -19.77 -16.94 2.11
CA VAL A 300 -19.13 -17.56 0.94
C VAL A 300 -18.36 -18.80 1.37
N TYR A 301 -18.48 -19.86 0.58
CA TYR A 301 -17.57 -21.00 0.71
C TYR A 301 -16.28 -20.69 -0.05
N LEU A 302 -15.25 -20.29 0.65
CA LEU A 302 -13.94 -19.95 0.10
C LEU A 302 -13.14 -21.23 -0.22
N ASN A 303 -12.36 -21.19 -1.31
CA ASN A 303 -11.41 -22.24 -1.65
C ASN A 303 -10.23 -21.66 -2.46
N GLY A 304 -9.30 -21.03 -1.79
CA GLY A 304 -8.13 -20.39 -2.37
C GLY A 304 -8.02 -18.92 -2.02
N GLU A 305 -7.20 -18.22 -2.79
CA GLU A 305 -7.04 -16.76 -2.68
C GLU A 305 -8.26 -16.05 -3.28
N PHE A 306 -8.53 -14.84 -2.82
CA PHE A 306 -9.66 -14.05 -3.28
C PHE A 306 -9.36 -12.54 -3.22
N LYS A 307 -10.27 -11.73 -3.75
CA LYS A 307 -10.26 -10.27 -3.71
C LYS A 307 -11.66 -9.73 -3.45
N PHE A 308 -11.71 -8.43 -3.15
CA PHE A 308 -12.95 -7.68 -3.13
C PHE A 308 -12.99 -6.65 -4.25
N LYS A 309 -14.17 -6.37 -4.79
CA LYS A 309 -14.34 -5.38 -5.84
C LYS A 309 -15.67 -4.64 -5.74
N PRO A 310 -15.71 -3.35 -6.19
CA PRO A 310 -16.94 -2.56 -6.13
C PRO A 310 -17.99 -2.99 -7.16
N ASN A 311 -17.59 -3.66 -8.23
CA ASN A 311 -18.47 -4.03 -9.34
C ASN A 311 -18.35 -5.52 -9.68
N ALA A 312 -19.47 -6.17 -10.00
CA ALA A 312 -19.48 -7.58 -10.42
C ALA A 312 -18.70 -7.82 -11.71
N ASP A 313 -18.81 -6.90 -12.68
CA ASP A 313 -18.46 -7.14 -14.08
C ASP A 313 -17.07 -6.64 -14.50
N ASN A 314 -16.37 -5.87 -13.67
CA ASN A 314 -15.07 -5.33 -14.01
C ASN A 314 -14.07 -5.37 -12.85
N TRP A 315 -12.80 -5.10 -13.14
CA TRP A 315 -11.68 -5.11 -12.21
C TRP A 315 -11.16 -3.69 -11.90
N THR A 316 -11.98 -2.67 -12.13
CA THR A 316 -11.59 -1.30 -11.82
C THR A 316 -11.79 -1.06 -10.34
N ASP A 317 -10.75 -0.53 -9.68
CA ASP A 317 -10.75 -0.17 -8.27
C ASP A 317 -11.03 -1.36 -7.32
N ASP A 318 -10.57 -2.57 -7.67
CA ASP A 318 -10.61 -3.71 -6.77
C ASP A 318 -9.74 -3.50 -5.53
N TRP A 319 -10.18 -4.06 -4.41
CA TRP A 319 -9.42 -4.04 -3.16
C TRP A 319 -8.57 -5.28 -3.05
N GLU A 320 -7.27 -5.05 -2.92
CA GLU A 320 -6.23 -6.04 -2.76
C GLU A 320 -5.82 -6.17 -1.28
N TRP A 321 -5.13 -7.26 -0.97
CA TRP A 321 -4.57 -7.48 0.37
C TRP A 321 -3.48 -6.45 0.69
N ASP A 322 -3.53 -5.89 1.91
CA ASP A 322 -2.57 -4.89 2.42
C ASP A 322 -2.13 -5.20 3.87
N GLY A 323 -1.99 -6.49 4.16
CA GLY A 323 -1.70 -7.01 5.49
C GLY A 323 -2.91 -7.73 6.12
N ASP A 324 -2.68 -8.42 7.24
CA ASP A 324 -3.73 -9.19 7.92
C ASP A 324 -4.92 -8.31 8.32
N GLY A 325 -6.09 -8.65 7.80
CA GLY A 325 -7.32 -7.91 8.03
C GLY A 325 -7.42 -6.56 7.32
N LYS A 326 -6.48 -6.21 6.44
CA LYS A 326 -6.44 -4.94 5.70
C LYS A 326 -6.56 -5.15 4.20
N ILE A 327 -7.20 -4.18 3.53
CA ILE A 327 -7.34 -4.12 2.08
C ILE A 327 -7.07 -2.71 1.56
N ASN A 328 -6.60 -2.58 0.31
CA ASN A 328 -6.35 -1.30 -0.33
C ASN A 328 -6.50 -1.44 -1.85
N VAL A 329 -6.87 -0.39 -2.57
CA VAL A 329 -6.91 -0.36 -4.05
C VAL A 329 -5.52 -0.47 -4.70
N ASN A 330 -4.46 -0.20 -3.96
CA ASN A 330 -3.06 -0.36 -4.38
C ASN A 330 -2.34 -1.35 -3.47
N GLY A 331 -3.01 -2.43 -3.08
CA GLY A 331 -2.46 -3.45 -2.20
C GLY A 331 -1.40 -4.33 -2.87
N GLN A 332 -1.02 -5.42 -2.19
CA GLN A 332 0.10 -6.27 -2.57
C GLN A 332 -0.33 -7.54 -3.32
N GLY A 333 -1.59 -7.64 -3.74
CA GLY A 333 -2.13 -8.79 -4.46
C GLY A 333 -3.40 -9.38 -3.85
N ASN A 334 -3.57 -10.69 -3.96
CA ASN A 334 -4.77 -11.36 -3.48
C ASN A 334 -4.79 -11.49 -1.95
N VAL A 335 -5.97 -11.50 -1.36
CA VAL A 335 -6.15 -11.90 0.03
C VAL A 335 -5.70 -13.35 0.19
N PRO A 336 -4.92 -13.70 1.23
CA PRO A 336 -4.41 -15.06 1.45
C PRO A 336 -5.50 -16.11 1.44
N ALA A 337 -5.16 -17.30 0.93
CA ALA A 337 -6.09 -18.40 0.76
C ALA A 337 -6.82 -18.80 2.04
N ALA A 338 -8.12 -18.97 1.92
CA ALA A 338 -8.99 -19.55 2.94
C ALA A 338 -9.78 -20.72 2.37
N THR A 339 -10.24 -21.64 3.22
CA THR A 339 -11.04 -22.80 2.80
C THR A 339 -12.18 -23.06 3.78
N GLY A 340 -13.37 -23.29 3.25
CA GLY A 340 -14.60 -23.57 3.99
C GLY A 340 -15.57 -22.40 3.95
N LEU A 341 -16.72 -22.61 4.60
CA LEU A 341 -17.73 -21.57 4.72
C LEU A 341 -17.26 -20.47 5.67
N HIS A 342 -17.33 -19.24 5.22
CA HIS A 342 -17.02 -18.07 6.03
C HIS A 342 -18.15 -17.02 5.94
N ARG A 343 -18.44 -16.42 7.06
CA ARG A 343 -18.98 -15.06 7.07
C ARG A 343 -17.84 -14.11 6.74
N ILE A 344 -18.07 -13.25 5.78
CA ILE A 344 -17.14 -12.20 5.35
C ILE A 344 -17.74 -10.87 5.74
N ASP A 345 -17.05 -10.09 6.54
CA ASP A 345 -17.39 -8.70 6.83
C ASP A 345 -16.28 -7.80 6.26
N VAL A 346 -16.66 -6.79 5.47
CA VAL A 346 -15.75 -5.84 4.84
C VAL A 346 -16.15 -4.43 5.24
N ASP A 347 -15.20 -3.62 5.68
CA ASP A 347 -15.37 -2.20 5.97
C ASP A 347 -14.58 -1.39 4.95
N ILE A 348 -15.26 -0.78 3.98
CA ILE A 348 -14.62 0.03 2.94
C ILE A 348 -14.26 1.44 3.42
N VAL A 349 -14.75 1.84 4.60
CA VAL A 349 -14.41 3.12 5.22
C VAL A 349 -13.04 3.04 5.89
N ASN A 350 -12.83 1.96 6.67
CA ASN A 350 -11.58 1.71 7.38
C ASN A 350 -10.62 0.81 6.59
N LEU A 351 -11.03 0.33 5.41
CA LEU A 351 -10.26 -0.56 4.54
C LEU A 351 -9.82 -1.84 5.26
N THR A 352 -10.76 -2.49 5.95
CA THR A 352 -10.51 -3.73 6.69
C THR A 352 -11.49 -4.84 6.29
N TYR A 353 -11.10 -6.09 6.56
CA TYR A 353 -11.99 -7.25 6.43
C TYR A 353 -11.79 -8.22 7.58
N THR A 354 -12.82 -9.02 7.85
CA THR A 354 -12.74 -10.17 8.75
C THR A 354 -13.37 -11.41 8.12
N LEU A 355 -12.81 -12.57 8.46
CA LEU A 355 -13.32 -13.88 8.08
C LEU A 355 -13.69 -14.63 9.36
N SER A 356 -14.94 -15.02 9.48
CA SER A 356 -15.43 -15.86 10.58
C SER A 356 -15.88 -17.20 10.04
N LYS A 357 -15.16 -18.26 10.41
CA LYS A 357 -15.42 -19.62 9.91
C LYS A 357 -16.71 -20.17 10.47
N ILE A 358 -17.50 -20.82 9.60
CA ILE A 358 -18.69 -21.60 9.94
C ILE A 358 -18.39 -23.06 9.64
N ASP A 359 -18.44 -23.90 10.67
CA ASP A 359 -17.97 -25.27 10.54
C ASP A 359 -18.96 -26.18 9.80
N PHE A 360 -20.26 -25.92 9.93
CA PHE A 360 -21.30 -26.68 9.23
C PHE A 360 -22.61 -25.87 9.06
N VAL A 361 -23.45 -26.33 8.15
CA VAL A 361 -24.81 -25.84 7.96
C VAL A 361 -25.78 -26.96 8.33
N ASP A 362 -26.85 -26.67 9.08
CA ASP A 362 -27.97 -27.59 9.30
C ASP A 362 -29.30 -27.03 8.78
N MET A 363 -30.21 -27.91 8.43
CA MET A 363 -31.61 -27.61 8.14
C MET A 363 -32.46 -28.05 9.32
N ILE A 364 -33.32 -27.21 9.83
CA ILE A 364 -34.17 -27.43 11.01
C ILE A 364 -35.58 -26.97 10.73
N GLY A 365 -36.58 -27.62 11.32
CA GLY A 365 -37.98 -27.23 11.15
C GLY A 365 -38.93 -28.38 11.29
N ASP A 366 -40.22 -28.08 11.43
CA ASP A 366 -41.28 -29.11 11.60
C ASP A 366 -41.54 -29.95 10.34
N ALA A 367 -40.96 -29.56 9.21
CA ALA A 367 -40.90 -30.42 8.02
C ALA A 367 -39.72 -31.43 8.05
N THR A 368 -38.81 -31.38 9.02
CA THR A 368 -37.69 -32.33 9.18
C THR A 368 -38.00 -33.37 10.26
N ALA A 369 -37.33 -34.52 10.21
CA ALA A 369 -37.48 -35.57 11.21
C ALA A 369 -37.13 -35.13 12.65
N GLY A 370 -36.20 -34.18 12.80
CA GLY A 370 -35.78 -33.62 14.11
C GLY A 370 -36.66 -32.49 14.63
N GLY A 371 -37.61 -32.02 13.83
CA GLY A 371 -38.44 -30.85 14.17
C GLY A 371 -37.60 -29.60 14.43
N TRP A 372 -38.04 -28.78 15.34
CA TRP A 372 -37.30 -27.57 15.79
C TRP A 372 -36.27 -27.84 16.88
N ASN A 373 -36.01 -29.13 17.21
CA ASN A 373 -35.04 -29.49 18.27
C ASN A 373 -33.70 -29.94 17.72
N ASN A 374 -33.69 -30.70 16.63
CA ASN A 374 -32.48 -31.28 16.06
C ASN A 374 -32.36 -30.95 14.57
N GLY A 375 -31.33 -30.25 14.19
CA GLY A 375 -31.07 -29.96 12.77
C GLY A 375 -30.50 -31.13 12.02
N THR A 376 -30.80 -31.22 10.74
CA THR A 376 -30.22 -32.16 9.78
C THR A 376 -29.00 -31.50 9.14
N VAL A 377 -27.80 -32.01 9.42
CA VAL A 377 -26.55 -31.43 8.92
C VAL A 377 -26.40 -31.71 7.42
N LEU A 378 -26.02 -30.68 6.68
CA LEU A 378 -25.63 -30.75 5.28
C LEU A 378 -24.10 -30.83 5.18
N THR A 379 -23.59 -31.66 4.26
CA THR A 379 -22.17 -31.83 3.99
C THR A 379 -21.80 -31.13 2.70
N TRP A 380 -20.59 -30.58 2.65
CA TRP A 380 -20.08 -29.94 1.44
C TRP A 380 -19.86 -30.98 0.33
N ASP A 381 -20.32 -30.67 -0.86
CA ASP A 381 -20.16 -31.43 -2.10
C ASP A 381 -19.33 -30.62 -3.09
N ASP A 382 -18.04 -30.98 -3.24
CA ASP A 382 -17.11 -30.31 -4.14
C ASP A 382 -17.54 -30.34 -5.62
N ALA A 383 -18.25 -31.38 -6.03
CA ALA A 383 -18.66 -31.52 -7.41
C ALA A 383 -19.86 -30.62 -7.77
N GLU A 384 -20.71 -30.33 -6.80
CA GLU A 384 -21.89 -29.47 -6.95
C GLU A 384 -21.69 -28.07 -6.42
N GLY A 385 -20.59 -27.81 -5.69
CA GLY A 385 -20.26 -26.50 -5.11
C GLY A 385 -21.30 -26.01 -4.10
N CYS A 386 -21.84 -26.91 -3.29
CA CYS A 386 -22.88 -26.60 -2.31
C CYS A 386 -22.85 -27.56 -1.10
N PHE A 387 -23.50 -27.16 -0.01
CA PHE A 387 -23.82 -28.11 1.08
C PHE A 387 -25.06 -28.92 0.70
N SER A 388 -25.02 -30.24 0.85
CA SER A 388 -26.16 -31.08 0.47
C SER A 388 -26.43 -32.19 1.46
N VAL A 389 -27.69 -32.67 1.46
CA VAL A 389 -28.16 -33.86 2.17
C VAL A 389 -29.35 -34.48 1.44
N ILE A 390 -29.44 -35.81 1.47
CA ILE A 390 -30.68 -36.52 1.07
C ILE A 390 -31.40 -36.89 2.34
N THR A 391 -32.64 -36.43 2.48
CA THR A 391 -33.44 -36.65 3.70
C THR A 391 -34.95 -36.70 3.38
N SER A 392 -35.75 -37.10 4.35
CA SER A 392 -37.20 -37.03 4.23
C SER A 392 -37.69 -35.62 4.61
N ILE A 393 -38.61 -35.08 3.82
CA ILE A 393 -39.33 -33.83 4.08
C ILE A 393 -40.81 -34.14 4.26
N ALA A 394 -41.37 -33.83 5.41
CA ALA A 394 -42.74 -34.09 5.76
C ALA A 394 -43.74 -33.41 4.82
N ALA A 395 -44.96 -34.01 4.70
CA ALA A 395 -46.00 -33.46 3.83
C ALA A 395 -46.47 -32.05 4.21
N GLN A 396 -46.21 -31.62 5.43
CA GLN A 396 -46.51 -30.28 5.97
C GLN A 396 -45.32 -29.76 6.79
N GLY A 397 -45.38 -28.48 7.14
CA GLY A 397 -44.33 -27.82 7.93
C GLY A 397 -43.32 -27.05 7.09
N THR A 398 -42.46 -26.35 7.78
CA THR A 398 -41.47 -25.39 7.24
C THR A 398 -40.06 -25.74 7.71
N VAL A 399 -39.08 -25.10 7.10
CA VAL A 399 -37.66 -25.27 7.45
C VAL A 399 -36.96 -23.90 7.59
N LYS A 400 -35.84 -23.93 8.28
CA LYS A 400 -34.81 -22.87 8.27
C LYS A 400 -33.42 -23.49 8.13
N PHE A 401 -32.45 -22.71 7.78
CA PHE A 401 -31.04 -23.11 7.74
C PHE A 401 -30.24 -22.36 8.79
N ARG A 402 -29.25 -23.02 9.39
CA ARG A 402 -28.40 -22.42 10.42
C ARG A 402 -26.95 -22.79 10.21
N GLY A 403 -26.08 -21.84 10.52
CA GLY A 403 -24.65 -22.12 10.70
C GLY A 403 -24.37 -22.57 12.14
N ASN A 404 -23.46 -23.51 12.33
CA ASN A 404 -23.01 -24.01 13.63
C ASN A 404 -24.15 -24.50 14.56
N GLY A 405 -25.35 -24.75 14.03
CA GLY A 405 -26.52 -25.15 14.80
C GLY A 405 -27.05 -24.11 15.77
N THR A 406 -26.68 -22.85 15.62
CA THR A 406 -27.10 -21.75 16.50
C THR A 406 -28.23 -20.94 15.88
N TRP A 407 -28.88 -20.10 16.71
CA TRP A 407 -29.86 -19.11 16.25
C TRP A 407 -29.24 -17.71 16.15
N ASP A 408 -27.90 -17.63 16.22
CA ASP A 408 -27.18 -16.38 16.11
C ASP A 408 -27.03 -15.98 14.63
N ASN A 409 -27.42 -14.76 14.31
CA ASN A 409 -27.27 -14.23 12.96
C ASN A 409 -25.79 -14.03 12.56
N PHE A 410 -24.88 -14.02 13.52
CA PHE A 410 -23.45 -13.97 13.25
C PHE A 410 -22.97 -15.26 12.58
N ASP A 411 -23.42 -16.43 13.06
CA ASP A 411 -23.10 -17.73 12.47
C ASP A 411 -23.98 -18.08 11.26
N GLY A 412 -25.04 -17.33 11.05
CA GLY A 412 -26.03 -17.55 10.01
C GLY A 412 -27.30 -18.23 10.53
N ASN A 413 -28.42 -17.54 10.36
CA ASN A 413 -29.78 -17.98 10.71
C ASN A 413 -30.70 -17.57 9.57
N TRP A 414 -30.78 -18.46 8.55
CA TRP A 414 -31.41 -18.13 7.28
C TRP A 414 -32.84 -18.61 7.20
N GLY A 415 -33.73 -17.70 6.81
CA GLY A 415 -35.14 -17.94 6.56
C GLY A 415 -35.63 -17.15 5.34
N GLY A 416 -36.95 -17.08 5.14
CA GLY A 416 -37.58 -16.40 4.01
C GLY A 416 -38.03 -17.36 2.93
N THR A 417 -37.49 -17.28 1.71
CA THR A 417 -37.78 -18.26 0.65
C THR A 417 -36.53 -19.09 0.32
N LEU A 418 -36.70 -20.30 -0.25
CA LEU A 418 -35.54 -21.10 -0.66
C LEU A 418 -34.70 -20.40 -1.72
N ALA A 419 -35.30 -19.62 -2.60
CA ALA A 419 -34.57 -18.89 -3.65
C ALA A 419 -33.84 -17.64 -3.13
N ASP A 420 -34.22 -17.12 -1.95
CA ASP A 420 -33.64 -15.95 -1.33
C ASP A 420 -33.66 -16.13 0.20
N LEU A 421 -32.58 -16.64 0.73
CA LEU A 421 -32.40 -16.94 2.14
C LEU A 421 -31.80 -15.72 2.85
N ILE A 422 -32.60 -15.07 3.67
CA ILE A 422 -32.25 -13.86 4.40
C ILE A 422 -31.72 -14.23 5.78
N ASN A 423 -30.48 -13.83 6.07
CA ASN A 423 -29.90 -14.00 7.39
C ASN A 423 -30.63 -13.11 8.42
N GLY A 424 -31.02 -13.71 9.55
CA GLY A 424 -31.79 -13.03 10.59
C GLY A 424 -33.28 -12.90 10.29
N SER A 425 -33.79 -13.47 9.20
CA SER A 425 -35.25 -13.49 8.93
C SER A 425 -36.01 -14.27 9.99
N ASN A 426 -37.14 -13.74 10.41
CA ASN A 426 -38.10 -14.47 11.26
C ASN A 426 -38.98 -15.45 10.48
N ASP A 427 -39.05 -15.29 9.15
CA ASP A 427 -39.86 -16.16 8.30
C ASP A 427 -39.20 -17.51 8.09
N ASN A 428 -40.01 -18.55 8.04
CA ASN A 428 -39.58 -19.91 7.71
C ASN A 428 -39.74 -20.16 6.20
N CYS A 429 -38.93 -21.04 5.67
CA CYS A 429 -38.99 -21.43 4.26
C CYS A 429 -40.01 -22.56 4.03
N GLU A 430 -40.85 -22.40 3.01
CA GLU A 430 -41.70 -23.49 2.53
C GLU A 430 -40.86 -24.43 1.64
N PRO A 431 -40.79 -25.77 1.95
CA PRO A 431 -40.18 -26.73 1.08
C PRO A 431 -40.88 -26.82 -0.28
N THR A 432 -40.12 -26.75 -1.37
CA THR A 432 -40.65 -26.90 -2.74
C THR A 432 -40.86 -28.32 -3.18
N VAL A 433 -40.21 -29.28 -2.52
CA VAL A 433 -40.35 -30.72 -2.75
C VAL A 433 -40.50 -31.42 -1.39
N ARG A 434 -41.38 -32.43 -1.35
CA ARG A 434 -41.68 -33.19 -0.14
C ARG A 434 -41.69 -34.67 -0.47
N GLY A 435 -41.25 -35.53 0.45
CA GLY A 435 -41.15 -36.99 0.23
C GLY A 435 -40.04 -37.61 1.05
N GLU A 436 -39.81 -38.93 0.84
CA GLU A 436 -38.81 -39.68 1.62
C GLU A 436 -37.36 -39.46 1.18
N ASN A 437 -37.14 -39.17 -0.11
CA ASN A 437 -35.82 -39.01 -0.70
C ASN A 437 -35.73 -37.63 -1.37
N VAL A 438 -35.56 -36.58 -0.59
CA VAL A 438 -35.39 -35.21 -1.11
C VAL A 438 -33.95 -34.82 -0.96
N LYS A 439 -33.29 -34.48 -2.06
CA LYS A 439 -31.96 -33.83 -2.04
C LYS A 439 -32.15 -32.36 -1.82
N VAL A 440 -31.62 -31.90 -0.70
CA VAL A 440 -31.58 -30.46 -0.33
C VAL A 440 -30.18 -29.97 -0.58
N ARG A 441 -30.04 -28.81 -1.25
CA ARG A 441 -28.80 -28.13 -1.48
C ARG A 441 -28.88 -26.71 -0.92
N PHE A 442 -27.84 -26.30 -0.22
CA PHE A 442 -27.65 -24.95 0.29
C PHE A 442 -26.41 -24.35 -0.34
N TYR A 443 -26.56 -23.20 -0.97
CA TYR A 443 -25.50 -22.47 -1.66
C TYR A 443 -25.12 -21.21 -0.85
N ALA A 444 -23.82 -21.07 -0.57
CA ALA A 444 -23.23 -19.91 0.10
C ALA A 444 -22.39 -19.13 -0.90
N LYS A 445 -23.02 -18.21 -1.61
CA LYS A 445 -22.44 -17.42 -2.69
C LYS A 445 -22.64 -15.92 -2.46
N GLY A 446 -22.29 -15.46 -1.25
CA GLY A 446 -22.58 -14.11 -0.80
C GLY A 446 -24.00 -14.01 -0.28
N ASN A 447 -24.99 -13.91 -1.17
CA ASN A 447 -26.39 -14.22 -0.88
C ASN A 447 -26.55 -15.73 -0.84
N CYS A 448 -27.27 -16.24 0.18
CA CYS A 448 -27.55 -17.65 0.31
C CYS A 448 -28.87 -18.02 -0.36
N TYR A 449 -28.94 -19.24 -0.91
CA TYR A 449 -30.17 -19.82 -1.42
C TYR A 449 -30.14 -21.34 -1.29
N ALA A 450 -31.30 -21.98 -1.39
CA ALA A 450 -31.39 -23.43 -1.35
C ALA A 450 -32.28 -23.97 -2.49
N THR A 451 -32.06 -25.22 -2.84
CA THR A 451 -32.89 -25.95 -3.79
C THR A 451 -33.27 -27.31 -3.22
N MET A 452 -34.40 -27.85 -3.67
CA MET A 452 -34.86 -29.18 -3.31
C MET A 452 -35.27 -29.94 -4.56
N GLU A 453 -34.91 -31.20 -4.66
CA GLU A 453 -35.35 -32.12 -5.74
C GLU A 453 -35.61 -33.50 -5.21
N GLU A 454 -36.52 -34.24 -5.85
CA GLU A 454 -36.78 -35.66 -5.57
C GLU A 454 -35.70 -36.52 -6.20
N VAL A 455 -35.16 -37.46 -5.45
CA VAL A 455 -34.16 -38.41 -5.92
C VAL A 455 -34.80 -39.79 -6.01
N HIS A 456 -34.74 -40.39 -7.21
CA HIS A 456 -35.33 -41.69 -7.52
C HIS A 456 -34.34 -42.86 -7.40
#